data_a557b10bc13cc3d0f3aa8859958db166
#
_entry.id   a557b10bc13cc3d0f3aa8859958db166
#
_cell.length_a   1.000
_cell.length_b   1.000
_cell.length_c   1.000
_cell.angle_alpha   90.00
_cell.angle_beta   90.00
_cell.angle_gamma   90.00
#
_symmetry.space_group_name_H-M   'P 1'
#
loop_
_entity.id
_entity.type
_entity.pdbx_description
1 polymer ?
#
loop_
_entity_poly.entity_id
_entity_poly.type
_entity_poly.pdbx_seq_one_letter_code
_entity_poly.pdbx_strand_id
1 'polypeptide(L)'
;SGFIKENEEAAGEGLFLAVRGPLSRQKLLDQGFKCPEIYGDPALLLPRIYNPLKNKQYKVGIIPHYIDQDNKWLDQFKDDPSINIIDILDPTVCNFVDEIKKCEIILSSSLHGIVCGDAYGVPSYWIKLSNKVIGKGFKFKDYFLSVKRNDKKPIIIKKNTKLDSVINHRLIKDYKIDIDLDLLYKVCPFKGIH
;
A
#
# COMPACT_ATOMS: atom_id res chain seq x y z
N SER A 1 6.91 5.15 10.12
CA SER A 1 6.55 3.76 9.98
C SER A 1 7.70 2.86 9.49
N GLY A 2 8.56 3.27 8.56
CA GLY A 2 9.69 2.44 8.10
C GLY A 2 10.50 3.11 7.00
N PHE A 3 11.65 2.52 6.70
CA PHE A 3 12.57 3.02 5.69
C PHE A 3 12.01 2.91 4.26
N ILE A 4 12.45 3.82 3.40
CA ILE A 4 12.09 3.85 1.97
C ILE A 4 13.13 3.11 1.14
N LYS A 5 14.41 3.19 1.55
CA LYS A 5 15.57 2.64 0.83
C LYS A 5 16.38 1.70 1.71
N GLU A 6 17.11 0.81 1.06
CA GLU A 6 18.02 -0.11 1.71
C GLU A 6 19.18 0.60 2.43
N ASN A 7 19.70 1.70 1.86
CA ASN A 7 20.84 2.45 2.40
C ASN A 7 20.42 3.70 3.18
N GLU A 8 19.22 3.72 3.75
CA GLU A 8 18.72 4.83 4.55
C GLU A 8 19.05 4.61 6.03
N GLU A 9 19.45 5.66 6.74
CA GLU A 9 19.72 5.62 8.17
C GLU A 9 18.58 6.27 8.95
N ALA A 10 18.41 5.87 10.19
CA ALA A 10 17.48 6.52 11.10
C ALA A 10 18.01 7.92 11.46
N ALA A 11 17.15 8.91 11.36
CA ALA A 11 17.49 10.28 11.71
C ALA A 11 17.27 10.50 13.22
N GLY A 12 18.38 10.60 13.97
CA GLY A 12 18.36 10.96 15.37
C GLY A 12 17.95 9.84 16.34
N GLU A 13 17.79 10.21 17.61
CA GLU A 13 17.34 9.33 18.70
C GLU A 13 15.81 9.23 18.72
N GLY A 14 15.29 8.08 19.12
CA GLY A 14 13.85 7.88 19.20
C GLY A 14 13.45 6.56 19.85
N LEU A 15 12.23 6.53 20.37
CA LEU A 15 11.60 5.30 20.85
C LEU A 15 10.78 4.69 19.71
N PHE A 16 11.20 3.52 19.25
CA PHE A 16 10.47 2.78 18.21
C PHE A 16 9.46 1.85 18.87
N LEU A 17 8.18 2.14 18.74
CA LEU A 17 7.09 1.34 19.31
C LEU A 17 6.64 0.25 18.34
N ALA A 18 6.68 0.52 17.05
CA ALA A 18 6.41 -0.39 15.95
C ALA A 18 7.06 0.11 14.69
N VAL A 19 7.25 -0.77 13.71
CA VAL A 19 7.75 -0.41 12.37
C VAL A 19 6.92 -1.10 11.30
N ARG A 20 7.01 -0.63 10.05
CA ARG A 20 6.24 -1.19 8.95
C ARG A 20 6.48 -2.68 8.76
N GLY A 21 7.72 -3.16 8.89
CA GLY A 21 8.02 -4.55 8.67
C GLY A 21 9.41 -4.98 9.18
N PRO A 22 9.74 -6.27 9.04
CA PRO A 22 10.96 -6.86 9.59
C PRO A 22 12.24 -6.31 8.99
N LEU A 23 12.23 -5.87 7.72
CA LEU A 23 13.42 -5.26 7.10
C LEU A 23 13.74 -3.90 7.72
N SER A 24 12.72 -3.10 8.01
CA SER A 24 12.89 -1.83 8.74
C SER A 24 13.39 -2.07 10.16
N ARG A 25 12.86 -3.09 10.86
CA ARG A 25 13.34 -3.47 12.19
C ARG A 25 14.81 -3.88 12.16
N GLN A 26 15.19 -4.75 11.24
CA GLN A 26 16.58 -5.19 11.13
C GLN A 26 17.54 -4.01 10.94
N LYS A 27 17.17 -3.06 10.07
CA LYS A 27 17.98 -1.85 9.87
C LYS A 27 18.16 -1.00 11.13
N LEU A 28 17.12 -0.92 11.97
CA LEU A 28 17.22 -0.23 13.27
C LEU A 28 18.15 -0.95 14.23
N LEU A 29 18.04 -2.28 14.30
CA LEU A 29 18.91 -3.11 15.14
C LEU A 29 20.39 -2.99 14.71
N ASP A 30 20.66 -3.02 13.39
CA ASP A 30 22.00 -2.88 12.82
C ASP A 30 22.63 -1.50 13.13
N GLN A 31 21.80 -0.47 13.38
CA GLN A 31 22.21 0.87 13.79
C GLN A 31 22.23 1.05 15.33
N GLY A 32 22.06 -0.03 16.10
CA GLY A 32 22.13 -0.02 17.56
C GLY A 32 20.85 0.42 18.29
N PHE A 33 19.75 0.64 17.57
CA PHE A 33 18.46 0.99 18.19
C PHE A 33 17.74 -0.23 18.74
N LYS A 34 16.97 -0.03 19.82
CA LYS A 34 16.02 -1.01 20.30
C LYS A 34 14.71 -0.86 19.53
N CYS A 35 14.17 -1.96 18.99
CA CYS A 35 12.91 -1.97 18.24
C CYS A 35 12.16 -3.27 18.53
N PRO A 36 10.92 -3.22 19.06
CA PRO A 36 10.12 -4.42 19.32
C PRO A 36 9.72 -5.11 18.03
N GLU A 37 9.28 -6.37 18.13
CA GLU A 37 8.77 -7.17 17.03
C GLU A 37 7.29 -6.89 16.75
N ILE A 38 6.95 -5.61 16.61
CA ILE A 38 5.60 -5.13 16.31
C ILE A 38 5.63 -4.46 14.95
N TYR A 39 4.82 -4.99 14.04
CA TYR A 39 4.83 -4.60 12.64
C TYR A 39 3.49 -4.04 12.18
N GLY A 40 3.54 -3.29 11.09
CA GLY A 40 2.38 -2.81 10.36
C GLY A 40 2.48 -1.34 9.98
N ASP A 41 1.74 -0.98 8.96
CA ASP A 41 1.53 0.41 8.59
C ASP A 41 0.30 0.93 9.36
N PRO A 42 0.36 2.14 9.97
CA PRO A 42 -0.78 2.70 10.70
C PRO A 42 -2.07 2.81 9.88
N ALA A 43 -1.97 2.95 8.55
CA ALA A 43 -3.14 2.98 7.66
C ALA A 43 -3.97 1.69 7.69
N LEU A 44 -3.40 0.57 8.16
CA LEU A 44 -4.17 -0.66 8.41
C LEU A 44 -5.23 -0.51 9.51
N LEU A 45 -5.10 0.51 10.36
CA LEU A 45 -6.03 0.81 11.43
C LEU A 45 -7.17 1.75 11.00
N LEU A 46 -7.13 2.32 9.80
CA LEU A 46 -8.16 3.23 9.29
C LEU A 46 -9.59 2.67 9.39
N PRO A 47 -9.86 1.37 9.12
CA PRO A 47 -11.22 0.84 9.25
C PRO A 47 -11.81 0.92 10.67
N ARG A 48 -11.00 1.11 11.70
CA ARG A 48 -11.47 1.34 13.08
C ARG A 48 -12.03 2.73 13.30
N ILE A 49 -11.66 3.68 12.43
CA ILE A 49 -12.04 5.09 12.54
C ILE A 49 -13.06 5.44 11.46
N TYR A 50 -12.87 4.97 10.25
CA TYR A 50 -13.71 5.25 9.09
C TYR A 50 -13.92 3.98 8.27
N ASN A 51 -15.12 3.44 8.26
CA ASN A 51 -15.46 2.23 7.51
C ASN A 51 -16.80 2.36 6.78
N PRO A 52 -16.88 3.18 5.72
CA PRO A 52 -18.12 3.42 4.99
C PRO A 52 -18.56 2.17 4.22
N LEU A 53 -19.86 1.97 4.10
CA LEU A 53 -20.43 1.01 3.16
C LEU A 53 -20.47 1.64 1.77
N LYS A 54 -19.85 0.99 0.79
CA LYS A 54 -19.84 1.43 -0.61
C LYS A 54 -20.16 0.26 -1.53
N ASN A 55 -21.04 0.51 -2.49
CA ASN A 55 -21.31 -0.44 -3.57
C ASN A 55 -20.16 -0.42 -4.57
N LYS A 56 -19.82 -1.56 -5.13
CA LYS A 56 -18.83 -1.65 -6.22
C LYS A 56 -19.37 -0.98 -7.47
N GLN A 57 -18.57 -0.08 -8.03
CA GLN A 57 -18.88 0.72 -9.23
C GLN A 57 -17.86 0.47 -10.33
N TYR A 58 -16.63 0.14 -9.96
CA TYR A 58 -15.52 -0.03 -10.88
C TYR A 58 -14.93 -1.43 -10.76
N LYS A 59 -14.59 -2.03 -11.89
CA LYS A 59 -13.85 -3.30 -11.91
C LYS A 59 -12.44 -3.11 -11.35
N VAL A 60 -11.78 -2.01 -11.72
CA VAL A 60 -10.39 -1.74 -11.34
C VAL A 60 -10.22 -0.32 -10.89
N GLY A 61 -9.61 -0.14 -9.71
CA GLY A 61 -9.00 1.12 -9.30
C GLY A 61 -7.51 1.11 -9.63
N ILE A 62 -7.02 2.14 -10.29
CA ILE A 62 -5.59 2.31 -10.56
C ILE A 62 -5.08 3.47 -9.71
N ILE A 63 -4.09 3.19 -8.84
CA ILE A 63 -3.50 4.19 -7.95
C ILE A 63 -2.03 4.37 -8.34
N PRO A 64 -1.72 5.32 -9.25
CA PRO A 64 -0.36 5.63 -9.59
C PRO A 64 0.36 6.30 -8.40
N HIS A 65 1.66 6.05 -8.27
CA HIS A 65 2.51 6.88 -7.42
C HIS A 65 2.50 8.32 -7.95
N TYR A 66 2.59 9.34 -7.09
CA TYR A 66 2.50 10.74 -7.52
C TYR A 66 3.51 11.11 -8.63
N ILE A 67 4.66 10.44 -8.69
CA ILE A 67 5.65 10.60 -9.77
C ILE A 67 5.17 10.00 -11.11
N ASP A 68 4.22 9.08 -11.06
CA ASP A 68 3.74 8.30 -12.21
C ASP A 68 2.35 8.75 -12.70
N GLN A 69 1.78 9.83 -12.16
CA GLN A 69 0.45 10.31 -12.53
C GLN A 69 0.31 10.65 -14.02
N ASP A 70 1.39 11.14 -14.65
CA ASP A 70 1.43 11.47 -16.09
C ASP A 70 1.87 10.28 -16.97
N ASN A 71 1.81 9.05 -16.46
CA ASN A 71 2.22 7.89 -17.23
C ASN A 71 1.24 7.61 -18.37
N LYS A 72 1.75 7.59 -19.61
CA LYS A 72 0.93 7.41 -20.83
C LYS A 72 0.13 6.13 -20.88
N TRP A 73 0.46 5.12 -20.09
CA TRP A 73 -0.36 3.92 -19.98
C TRP A 73 -1.73 4.21 -19.36
N LEU A 74 -1.85 5.25 -18.54
CA LEU A 74 -3.10 5.65 -17.91
C LEU A 74 -4.07 6.32 -18.89
N ASP A 75 -3.57 6.93 -19.97
CA ASP A 75 -4.39 7.67 -20.92
C ASP A 75 -5.50 6.81 -21.56
N GLN A 76 -5.24 5.52 -21.74
CA GLN A 76 -6.20 4.59 -22.34
C GLN A 76 -7.44 4.31 -21.49
N PHE A 77 -7.43 4.72 -20.22
CA PHE A 77 -8.51 4.44 -19.27
C PHE A 77 -9.34 5.66 -18.89
N LYS A 78 -9.02 6.84 -19.40
CA LYS A 78 -9.68 8.10 -19.01
C LYS A 78 -11.19 8.10 -19.29
N ASP A 79 -11.60 7.40 -20.35
CA ASP A 79 -12.99 7.33 -20.79
C ASP A 79 -13.62 5.94 -20.55
N ASP A 80 -12.95 5.05 -19.81
CA ASP A 80 -13.46 3.72 -19.47
C ASP A 80 -14.27 3.78 -18.17
N PRO A 81 -15.61 3.65 -18.20
CA PRO A 81 -16.44 3.75 -17.01
C PRO A 81 -16.24 2.62 -16.00
N SER A 82 -15.54 1.55 -16.39
CA SER A 82 -15.24 0.43 -15.49
C SER A 82 -13.94 0.61 -14.70
N ILE A 83 -13.17 1.67 -15.02
CA ILE A 83 -11.86 1.95 -14.42
C ILE A 83 -11.90 3.27 -13.67
N ASN A 84 -11.36 3.28 -12.46
CA ASN A 84 -11.18 4.50 -11.69
C ASN A 84 -9.68 4.78 -11.48
N ILE A 85 -9.18 5.92 -11.99
CA ILE A 85 -7.83 6.38 -11.70
C ILE A 85 -7.90 7.24 -10.44
N ILE A 86 -7.42 6.70 -9.33
CA ILE A 86 -7.54 7.32 -7.99
C ILE A 86 -6.28 8.12 -7.69
N ASP A 87 -6.46 9.39 -7.34
CA ASP A 87 -5.34 10.26 -6.96
C ASP A 87 -4.81 9.90 -5.57
N ILE A 88 -3.54 9.53 -5.49
CA ILE A 88 -2.85 9.25 -4.21
C ILE A 88 -2.61 10.53 -3.40
N LEU A 89 -2.71 11.70 -4.01
CA LEU A 89 -2.54 13.01 -3.36
C LEU A 89 -3.86 13.64 -2.93
N ASP A 90 -4.99 12.93 -3.00
CA ASP A 90 -6.26 13.45 -2.47
C ASP A 90 -6.07 13.90 -1.02
N PRO A 91 -6.33 15.19 -0.70
CA PRO A 91 -6.11 15.72 0.63
C PRO A 91 -7.08 15.15 1.68
N THR A 92 -8.15 14.50 1.22
CA THR A 92 -9.21 13.94 2.07
C THR A 92 -9.08 12.43 2.13
N VAL A 93 -8.57 11.92 3.25
CA VAL A 93 -8.40 10.48 3.48
C VAL A 93 -9.72 9.71 3.29
N CYS A 94 -10.86 10.29 3.71
CA CYS A 94 -12.16 9.68 3.53
C CYS A 94 -12.52 9.49 2.06
N ASN A 95 -12.30 10.50 1.21
CA ASN A 95 -12.53 10.38 -0.24
C ASN A 95 -11.67 9.29 -0.86
N PHE A 96 -10.38 9.28 -0.52
CA PHE A 96 -9.46 8.25 -1.00
C PHE A 96 -9.92 6.83 -0.65
N VAL A 97 -10.37 6.64 0.59
CA VAL A 97 -10.93 5.35 1.06
C VAL A 97 -12.23 5.02 0.31
N ASP A 98 -13.12 5.99 0.13
CA ASP A 98 -14.37 5.82 -0.60
C ASP A 98 -14.12 5.32 -2.02
N GLU A 99 -13.18 5.94 -2.73
CA GLU A 99 -12.84 5.54 -4.09
C GLU A 99 -12.23 4.12 -4.14
N ILE A 100 -11.37 3.75 -3.19
CA ILE A 100 -10.85 2.37 -3.08
C ILE A 100 -12.01 1.38 -2.87
N LYS A 101 -12.94 1.68 -1.97
CA LYS A 101 -14.04 0.77 -1.64
C LYS A 101 -15.05 0.59 -2.78
N LYS A 102 -15.14 1.54 -3.71
CA LYS A 102 -15.94 1.41 -4.94
C LYS A 102 -15.34 0.47 -5.98
N CYS A 103 -14.07 0.08 -5.87
CA CYS A 103 -13.38 -0.79 -6.83
C CYS A 103 -13.44 -2.25 -6.39
N GLU A 104 -13.56 -3.19 -7.35
CA GLU A 104 -13.45 -4.62 -7.07
C GLU A 104 -12.01 -5.01 -6.73
N ILE A 105 -11.03 -4.41 -7.43
CA ILE A 105 -9.60 -4.65 -7.24
C ILE A 105 -8.82 -3.33 -7.36
N ILE A 106 -7.62 -3.29 -6.79
CA ILE A 106 -6.70 -2.16 -6.89
C ILE A 106 -5.40 -2.60 -7.57
N LEU A 107 -4.96 -1.82 -8.54
CA LEU A 107 -3.61 -1.88 -9.12
C LEU A 107 -2.85 -0.63 -8.67
N SER A 108 -1.78 -0.77 -7.90
CA SER A 108 -1.09 0.41 -7.38
C SER A 108 0.42 0.36 -7.56
N SER A 109 1.01 1.47 -8.02
CA SER A 109 2.45 1.74 -7.94
C SER A 109 2.84 2.54 -6.68
N SER A 110 1.86 2.91 -5.85
CA SER A 110 2.06 3.51 -4.53
C SER A 110 1.87 2.50 -3.41
N LEU A 111 2.73 2.54 -2.39
CA LEU A 111 2.60 1.65 -1.25
C LEU A 111 1.27 1.86 -0.50
N HIS A 112 0.87 3.11 -0.27
CA HIS A 112 -0.37 3.39 0.46
C HIS A 112 -1.63 2.94 -0.28
N GLY A 113 -1.61 2.90 -1.62
CA GLY A 113 -2.71 2.29 -2.39
C GLY A 113 -2.85 0.79 -2.10
N ILE A 114 -1.72 0.09 -1.90
CA ILE A 114 -1.72 -1.33 -1.48
C ILE A 114 -2.21 -1.46 -0.03
N VAL A 115 -1.61 -0.68 0.89
CA VAL A 115 -1.93 -0.75 2.32
C VAL A 115 -3.41 -0.46 2.58
N CYS A 116 -3.96 0.58 1.94
CA CYS A 116 -5.38 0.92 2.09
C CYS A 116 -6.29 -0.14 1.43
N GLY A 117 -5.91 -0.68 0.27
CA GLY A 117 -6.62 -1.82 -0.32
C GLY A 117 -6.71 -2.98 0.67
N ASP A 118 -5.57 -3.37 1.26
CA ASP A 118 -5.47 -4.44 2.26
C ASP A 118 -6.31 -4.14 3.51
N ALA A 119 -6.24 -2.91 4.03
CA ALA A 119 -6.97 -2.47 5.21
C ALA A 119 -8.49 -2.65 5.05
N TYR A 120 -9.02 -2.36 3.86
CA TYR A 120 -10.44 -2.43 3.55
C TYR A 120 -10.88 -3.73 2.86
N GLY A 121 -9.99 -4.73 2.78
CA GLY A 121 -10.29 -6.02 2.16
C GLY A 121 -10.54 -5.94 0.65
N VAL A 122 -10.04 -4.91 -0.02
CA VAL A 122 -10.06 -4.79 -1.47
C VAL A 122 -8.78 -5.38 -2.04
N PRO A 123 -8.84 -6.46 -2.84
CA PRO A 123 -7.65 -7.07 -3.42
C PRO A 123 -6.77 -6.05 -4.11
N SER A 124 -5.51 -5.93 -3.71
CA SER A 124 -4.59 -4.93 -4.21
C SER A 124 -3.31 -5.55 -4.75
N TYR A 125 -2.83 -5.06 -5.89
CA TYR A 125 -1.69 -5.64 -6.61
C TYR A 125 -0.64 -4.58 -6.91
N TRP A 126 0.61 -4.92 -6.60
CA TRP A 126 1.73 -4.04 -6.84
C TRP A 126 2.09 -4.04 -8.33
N ILE A 127 1.90 -2.89 -8.98
CA ILE A 127 2.34 -2.63 -10.34
C ILE A 127 3.53 -1.67 -10.35
N LYS A 128 4.29 -1.68 -11.43
CA LYS A 128 5.40 -0.75 -11.67
C LYS A 128 5.20 -0.05 -13.01
N LEU A 129 4.91 1.24 -12.95
CA LEU A 129 4.67 2.10 -14.12
C LEU A 129 5.97 2.71 -14.66
N SER A 130 6.96 2.97 -13.79
CA SER A 130 8.25 3.54 -14.18
C SER A 130 9.40 3.07 -13.28
N ASN A 131 10.61 3.54 -13.57
CA ASN A 131 11.78 3.39 -12.71
C ASN A 131 12.01 4.60 -11.79
N LYS A 132 11.11 5.59 -11.80
CA LYS A 132 11.27 6.84 -11.05
C LYS A 132 10.99 6.68 -9.55
N VAL A 133 10.17 5.70 -9.15
CA VAL A 133 9.85 5.44 -7.74
C VAL A 133 11.10 4.94 -7.03
N ILE A 134 11.57 5.73 -6.05
CA ILE A 134 12.80 5.47 -5.31
C ILE A 134 12.70 4.25 -4.40
N GLY A 135 13.86 3.68 -4.02
CA GLY A 135 13.97 2.60 -3.03
C GLY A 135 13.85 1.20 -3.61
N LYS A 136 13.83 1.03 -4.94
CA LYS A 136 13.86 -0.29 -5.64
C LYS A 136 12.89 -1.33 -5.07
N GLY A 137 11.76 -0.86 -4.50
CA GLY A 137 10.73 -1.72 -3.92
C GLY A 137 10.97 -2.16 -2.48
N PHE A 138 11.99 -1.65 -1.78
CA PHE A 138 12.27 -2.00 -0.38
C PHE A 138 11.02 -1.84 0.51
N LYS A 139 10.36 -0.68 0.44
CA LYS A 139 9.15 -0.39 1.23
C LYS A 139 8.00 -1.36 1.01
N PHE A 140 7.84 -1.88 -0.21
CA PHE A 140 6.81 -2.87 -0.54
C PHE A 140 7.16 -4.24 0.04
N LYS A 141 8.40 -4.69 -0.16
CA LYS A 141 8.87 -5.98 0.39
C LYS A 141 8.76 -6.01 1.91
N ASP A 142 9.17 -4.92 2.57
CA ASP A 142 9.08 -4.78 4.02
C ASP A 142 7.64 -4.89 4.51
N TYR A 143 6.70 -4.20 3.83
CA TYR A 143 5.28 -4.29 4.13
C TYR A 143 4.72 -5.69 3.87
N PHE A 144 4.99 -6.29 2.70
CA PHE A 144 4.46 -7.62 2.38
C PHE A 144 4.91 -8.69 3.37
N LEU A 145 6.15 -8.61 3.86
CA LEU A 145 6.63 -9.49 4.92
C LEU A 145 5.83 -9.29 6.23
N SER A 146 5.48 -8.07 6.59
CA SER A 146 4.73 -7.78 7.83
C SER A 146 3.31 -8.33 7.82
N VAL A 147 2.69 -8.42 6.65
CA VAL A 147 1.32 -8.91 6.46
C VAL A 147 1.27 -10.33 5.88
N LYS A 148 2.40 -11.02 5.83
CA LYS A 148 2.60 -12.38 5.31
C LYS A 148 2.10 -12.60 3.87
N ARG A 149 2.19 -11.57 3.04
CA ARG A 149 1.92 -11.67 1.60
C ARG A 149 3.12 -12.19 0.83
N ASN A 150 2.86 -13.03 -0.17
CA ASN A 150 3.91 -13.63 -1.03
C ASN A 150 4.28 -12.79 -2.26
N ASP A 151 3.96 -11.50 -2.27
CA ASP A 151 4.28 -10.60 -3.38
C ASP A 151 5.77 -10.26 -3.41
N LYS A 152 6.53 -10.94 -4.26
CA LYS A 152 8.00 -10.75 -4.32
C LYS A 152 8.42 -9.66 -5.29
N LYS A 153 7.64 -9.41 -6.34
CA LYS A 153 7.97 -8.49 -7.44
C LYS A 153 6.71 -7.79 -7.96
N PRO A 154 6.85 -6.53 -8.45
CA PRO A 154 5.73 -5.86 -9.11
C PRO A 154 5.42 -6.48 -10.46
N ILE A 155 4.18 -6.28 -10.91
CA ILE A 155 3.80 -6.48 -12.30
C ILE A 155 4.35 -5.29 -13.09
N ILE A 156 5.22 -5.55 -14.06
CA ILE A 156 5.82 -4.48 -14.87
C ILE A 156 4.83 -4.04 -15.95
N ILE A 157 4.46 -2.78 -15.93
CA ILE A 157 3.58 -2.17 -16.92
C ILE A 157 4.42 -1.47 -17.98
N LYS A 158 4.22 -1.85 -19.24
CA LYS A 158 4.80 -1.19 -20.41
C LYS A 158 3.69 -0.39 -21.13
N LYS A 159 4.06 0.54 -22.00
CA LYS A 159 3.11 1.39 -22.75
C LYS A 159 1.97 0.59 -23.41
N ASN A 160 2.25 -0.60 -23.94
CA ASN A 160 1.28 -1.44 -24.65
C ASN A 160 0.76 -2.61 -23.81
N THR A 161 0.94 -2.60 -22.49
CA THR A 161 0.42 -3.66 -21.61
C THR A 161 -1.10 -3.58 -21.59
N LYS A 162 -1.77 -4.67 -21.98
CA LYS A 162 -3.23 -4.76 -21.92
C LYS A 162 -3.68 -5.00 -20.47
N LEU A 163 -4.72 -4.31 -20.03
CA LEU A 163 -5.25 -4.45 -18.67
C LEU A 163 -5.65 -5.89 -18.36
N ASP A 164 -6.36 -6.55 -19.28
CA ASP A 164 -6.79 -7.95 -19.12
C ASP A 164 -5.61 -8.89 -18.83
N SER A 165 -4.46 -8.66 -19.44
CA SER A 165 -3.28 -9.48 -19.17
C SER A 165 -2.73 -9.28 -17.75
N VAL A 166 -2.96 -8.09 -17.16
CA VAL A 166 -2.60 -7.78 -15.78
C VAL A 166 -3.58 -8.44 -14.82
N ILE A 167 -4.87 -8.37 -15.15
CA ILE A 167 -5.97 -8.88 -14.34
C ILE A 167 -6.02 -10.42 -14.37
N ASN A 168 -6.02 -11.04 -15.52
CA ASN A 168 -6.20 -12.49 -15.69
C ASN A 168 -5.07 -13.34 -15.09
N HIS A 169 -3.93 -12.75 -14.82
CA HIS A 169 -2.74 -13.50 -14.35
C HIS A 169 -2.74 -13.81 -12.85
N ARG A 170 -3.60 -13.17 -12.02
CA ARG A 170 -3.44 -13.25 -10.56
C ARG A 170 -4.69 -13.12 -9.70
N LEU A 171 -5.86 -12.93 -10.26
CA LEU A 171 -6.99 -12.33 -9.55
C LEU A 171 -7.84 -13.24 -8.67
N ILE A 172 -7.51 -14.52 -8.53
CA ILE A 172 -8.38 -15.44 -7.79
C ILE A 172 -7.61 -16.27 -6.74
N LYS A 173 -6.48 -15.78 -6.28
CA LYS A 173 -5.84 -16.42 -5.12
C LYS A 173 -6.29 -15.70 -3.85
N ASP A 174 -6.65 -16.50 -2.84
CA ASP A 174 -7.03 -16.06 -1.49
C ASP A 174 -6.20 -14.85 -1.04
N TYR A 175 -6.81 -13.69 -1.19
CA TYR A 175 -6.23 -12.43 -0.83
C TYR A 175 -6.54 -12.16 0.64
N LYS A 176 -5.65 -12.55 1.51
CA LYS A 176 -5.75 -12.25 2.93
C LYS A 176 -4.42 -11.75 3.44
N ILE A 177 -4.48 -10.74 4.28
CA ILE A 177 -3.37 -10.34 5.13
C ILE A 177 -3.47 -11.08 6.46
N ASP A 178 -2.32 -11.41 7.02
CA ASP A 178 -2.21 -12.01 8.36
C ASP A 178 -1.29 -11.13 9.21
N ILE A 179 -1.89 -10.35 10.11
CA ILE A 179 -1.20 -9.40 10.98
C ILE A 179 -2.04 -9.15 12.24
N ASP A 180 -1.38 -9.01 13.38
CA ASP A 180 -2.02 -8.63 14.64
C ASP A 180 -2.25 -7.11 14.70
N LEU A 181 -3.45 -6.68 14.28
CA LEU A 181 -3.84 -5.27 14.30
C LEU A 181 -4.15 -4.78 15.73
N ASP A 182 -4.48 -5.65 16.66
CA ASP A 182 -4.73 -5.27 18.05
C ASP A 182 -3.42 -4.93 18.75
N LEU A 183 -2.37 -5.69 18.49
CA LEU A 183 -1.04 -5.38 18.98
C LEU A 183 -0.53 -4.05 18.40
N LEU A 184 -0.70 -3.84 17.09
CA LEU A 184 -0.34 -2.57 16.46
C LEU A 184 -1.12 -1.39 17.05
N TYR A 185 -2.43 -1.54 17.25
CA TYR A 185 -3.27 -0.52 17.89
C TYR A 185 -2.85 -0.28 19.34
N LYS A 186 -2.53 -1.32 20.09
CA LYS A 186 -2.12 -1.23 21.51
C LYS A 186 -0.91 -0.34 21.72
N VAL A 187 0.05 -0.32 20.81
CA VAL A 187 1.28 0.50 20.90
C VAL A 187 1.17 1.84 20.20
N CYS A 188 0.03 2.17 19.58
CA CYS A 188 -0.19 3.46 18.94
C CYS A 188 -0.13 4.60 19.97
N PRO A 189 0.75 5.61 19.82
CA PRO A 189 0.90 6.69 20.80
C PRO A 189 -0.23 7.71 20.76
N PHE A 190 -1.10 7.66 19.75
CA PHE A 190 -2.19 8.61 19.51
C PHE A 190 -3.57 8.14 19.97
N LYS A 191 -3.62 7.22 20.95
CA LYS A 191 -4.88 6.76 21.53
C LYS A 191 -5.52 7.89 22.32
N GLY A 192 -6.84 8.09 22.09
CA GLY A 192 -7.65 9.04 22.87
C GLY A 192 -7.63 10.48 22.35
N ILE A 193 -7.08 10.73 21.17
CA ILE A 193 -7.35 11.98 20.44
C ILE A 193 -8.67 11.75 19.70
N HIS A 194 -9.77 12.12 20.35
CA HIS A 194 -11.13 12.15 19.79
C HIS A 194 -11.44 13.56 19.34
#